data_150fc521dbe5f505283bd13f97aa2242
#
_entry.id   150fc521dbe5f505283bd13f97aa2242
#
_cell.length_a   1.000
_cell.length_b   1.000
_cell.length_c   1.000
_cell.angle_alpha   90.00
_cell.angle_beta   90.00
_cell.angle_gamma   90.00
#
_symmetry.space_group_name_H-M   'P 1'
#
loop_
_entity.id
_entity.type
_entity.pdbx_description
1 polymer ?
#
loop_
_entity_poly.entity_id
_entity_poly.type
_entity_poly.pdbx_seq_one_letter_code
_entity_poly.pdbx_strand_id
1 'polypeptide(L)'
;MKIKIINYLKKLVVLFFLLIPNNLNADFFEDITSQIVDNPKRLSYGVSVTDVNQDGKFDFIVTGFGYLNLALSYENGKLINIVNQKKFSDEFRRTIGAAACDIDRDGYEEIYFLNTDTYSGTKKYSDRLIDLELSLIHISEPTRHPL
;
A
#
# COMPACT_ATOMS: atom_id res chain seq x y z
N MET A 1 0.02 -67.08 -13.21
CA MET A 1 1.06 -66.19 -12.64
C MET A 1 0.85 -64.72 -13.03
N LYS A 2 0.54 -64.36 -14.28
CA LYS A 2 0.34 -62.96 -14.73
C LYS A 2 -0.78 -62.20 -14.02
N ILE A 3 -1.92 -62.80 -13.71
CA ILE A 3 -3.06 -62.14 -13.04
C ILE A 3 -2.75 -61.69 -11.62
N LYS A 4 -1.98 -62.45 -10.86
CA LYS A 4 -1.56 -62.05 -9.49
C LYS A 4 -0.65 -60.84 -9.52
N ILE A 5 0.25 -60.76 -10.48
CA ILE A 5 1.18 -59.62 -10.61
C ILE A 5 0.41 -58.32 -10.94
N ILE A 6 -0.59 -58.39 -11.83
CA ILE A 6 -1.43 -57.25 -12.19
C ILE A 6 -2.19 -56.71 -10.95
N ASN A 7 -2.73 -57.61 -10.14
CA ASN A 7 -3.43 -57.21 -8.90
C ASN A 7 -2.50 -56.63 -7.83
N TYR A 8 -1.27 -57.05 -7.72
CA TYR A 8 -0.28 -56.45 -6.88
C TYR A 8 0.14 -55.09 -7.36
N LEU A 9 0.34 -54.90 -8.66
CA LEU A 9 0.66 -53.60 -9.24
C LEU A 9 -0.47 -52.56 -9.01
N LYS A 10 -1.73 -52.96 -9.22
CA LYS A 10 -2.90 -52.13 -8.93
C LYS A 10 -2.94 -51.70 -7.46
N LYS A 11 -2.70 -52.59 -6.51
CA LYS A 11 -2.66 -52.24 -5.10
C LYS A 11 -1.50 -51.30 -4.74
N LEU A 12 -0.34 -51.48 -5.39
CA LEU A 12 0.83 -50.61 -5.19
C LEU A 12 0.57 -49.19 -5.69
N VAL A 13 -0.07 -49.06 -6.84
CA VAL A 13 -0.46 -47.75 -7.41
C VAL A 13 -1.46 -47.03 -6.52
N VAL A 14 -2.49 -47.72 -6.02
CA VAL A 14 -3.46 -47.15 -5.08
C VAL A 14 -2.78 -46.73 -3.78
N LEU A 15 -1.87 -47.56 -3.25
CA LEU A 15 -1.11 -47.20 -2.04
C LEU A 15 -0.20 -45.99 -2.25
N PHE A 16 0.40 -45.87 -3.44
CA PHE A 16 1.22 -44.70 -3.81
C PHE A 16 0.41 -43.39 -3.85
N PHE A 17 -0.80 -43.45 -4.40
CA PHE A 17 -1.71 -42.28 -4.39
C PHE A 17 -2.21 -41.89 -3.00
N LEU A 18 -2.33 -42.84 -2.08
CA LEU A 18 -2.71 -42.60 -0.67
C LEU A 18 -1.56 -42.01 0.16
N LEU A 19 -0.32 -42.15 -0.31
CA LEU A 19 0.87 -41.64 0.37
C LEU A 19 1.31 -40.27 -0.12
N ILE A 20 0.65 -39.71 -1.16
CA ILE A 20 0.88 -38.32 -1.58
C ILE A 20 0.24 -37.44 -0.50
N PRO A 21 1.02 -36.65 0.23
CA PRO A 21 0.43 -35.73 1.20
C PRO A 21 -0.43 -34.71 0.44
N ASN A 22 -1.74 -34.67 0.75
CA ASN A 22 -2.68 -33.70 0.20
C ASN A 22 -2.46 -32.28 0.79
N ASN A 23 -1.24 -31.95 1.19
CA ASN A 23 -0.89 -30.61 1.66
C ASN A 23 -0.55 -29.69 0.49
N LEU A 24 -1.48 -29.57 -0.47
CA LEU A 24 -1.50 -28.44 -1.41
C LEU A 24 -2.27 -27.29 -0.75
N ASN A 25 -1.91 -26.91 0.46
CA ASN A 25 -2.22 -25.59 0.95
C ASN A 25 -1.27 -24.64 0.23
N ALA A 26 -1.65 -24.17 -0.92
CA ALA A 26 -1.05 -22.99 -1.50
C ALA A 26 -1.55 -21.82 -0.66
N ASP A 27 -0.80 -21.41 0.36
CA ASP A 27 -0.99 -20.12 0.99
C ASP A 27 -0.66 -19.07 -0.07
N PHE A 28 -1.71 -18.53 -0.71
CA PHE A 28 -1.58 -17.48 -1.73
C PHE A 28 -1.12 -16.15 -1.12
N PHE A 29 -1.20 -16.02 0.21
CA PHE A 29 -0.86 -14.79 0.93
C PHE A 29 0.01 -15.15 2.13
N GLU A 30 1.04 -14.35 2.33
CA GLU A 30 1.92 -14.40 3.50
C GLU A 30 1.79 -13.08 4.27
N ASP A 31 1.70 -13.16 5.60
CA ASP A 31 1.76 -11.97 6.46
C ASP A 31 3.22 -11.52 6.61
N ILE A 32 3.56 -10.43 5.91
CA ILE A 32 4.87 -9.80 5.94
C ILE A 32 4.92 -8.54 6.83
N THR A 33 3.97 -8.38 7.76
CA THR A 33 3.90 -7.23 8.67
C THR A 33 5.20 -6.96 9.41
N SER A 34 5.96 -8.00 9.73
CA SER A 34 7.28 -7.90 10.37
C SER A 34 8.34 -7.18 9.52
N GLN A 35 8.11 -7.02 8.23
CA GLN A 35 9.01 -6.29 7.32
C GLN A 35 8.77 -4.78 7.37
N ILE A 36 7.68 -4.30 7.94
CA ILE A 36 7.38 -2.87 8.06
C ILE A 36 8.21 -2.29 9.22
N VAL A 37 9.15 -1.40 8.90
CA VAL A 37 9.95 -0.70 9.89
C VAL A 37 9.10 0.38 10.55
N ASP A 38 9.19 0.51 11.88
CA ASP A 38 8.45 1.51 12.65
C ASP A 38 6.95 1.52 12.35
N ASN A 39 6.30 0.36 12.57
CA ASN A 39 4.87 0.19 12.36
C ASN A 39 4.05 0.40 13.65
N PRO A 40 3.86 1.66 14.12
CA PRO A 40 3.09 1.94 15.32
C PRO A 40 1.59 1.70 15.07
N LYS A 41 0.85 1.42 16.13
CA LYS A 41 -0.61 1.36 16.07
C LYS A 41 -1.17 2.74 15.75
N ARG A 42 -1.93 2.86 14.65
CA ARG A 42 -2.51 4.13 14.19
C ARG A 42 -3.79 3.88 13.40
N LEU A 43 -4.63 4.93 13.28
CA LEU A 43 -5.75 4.89 12.37
C LEU A 43 -5.30 5.26 10.96
N SER A 44 -5.64 4.42 10.00
CA SER A 44 -5.44 4.63 8.57
C SER A 44 -6.69 4.18 7.83
N TYR A 45 -7.14 4.95 6.84
CA TYR A 45 -8.34 4.65 6.07
C TYR A 45 -8.07 4.43 4.59
N GLY A 46 -6.96 4.96 4.07
CA GLY A 46 -6.64 4.88 2.65
C GLY A 46 -5.20 4.48 2.40
N VAL A 47 -5.00 3.79 1.29
CA VAL A 47 -3.70 3.48 0.70
C VAL A 47 -3.76 3.81 -0.79
N SER A 48 -2.66 4.36 -1.32
CA SER A 48 -2.43 4.54 -2.75
C SER A 48 -1.06 3.98 -3.11
N VAL A 49 -0.83 3.75 -4.39
CA VAL A 49 0.42 3.20 -4.90
C VAL A 49 0.94 4.13 -5.99
N THR A 50 2.19 4.58 -5.86
CA THR A 50 2.91 5.38 -6.84
C THR A 50 4.40 5.24 -6.61
N ASP A 51 5.23 5.64 -7.57
CA ASP A 51 6.69 5.71 -7.43
C ASP A 51 7.07 7.09 -6.84
N VAL A 52 7.13 7.18 -5.52
CA VAL A 52 7.35 8.45 -4.80
C VAL A 52 8.78 8.97 -4.96
N ASN A 53 9.75 8.08 -5.05
CA ASN A 53 11.18 8.42 -5.11
C ASN A 53 11.78 8.27 -6.51
N GLN A 54 10.99 7.85 -7.50
CA GLN A 54 11.34 7.68 -8.90
C GLN A 54 12.47 6.65 -9.16
N ASP A 55 12.45 5.58 -8.38
CA ASP A 55 13.38 4.47 -8.56
C ASP A 55 12.87 3.39 -9.53
N GLY A 56 11.70 3.59 -10.13
CA GLY A 56 11.03 2.68 -11.05
C GLY A 56 10.25 1.57 -10.35
N LYS A 57 10.04 1.67 -9.03
CA LYS A 57 9.24 0.73 -8.24
C LYS A 57 8.09 1.45 -7.57
N PHE A 58 7.06 0.68 -7.26
CA PHE A 58 5.91 1.22 -6.55
C PHE A 58 6.15 1.29 -5.05
N ASP A 59 5.79 2.44 -4.47
CA ASP A 59 5.73 2.71 -3.05
C ASP A 59 4.28 2.73 -2.57
N PHE A 60 4.06 2.55 -1.27
CA PHE A 60 2.74 2.60 -0.66
C PHE A 60 2.57 3.91 0.11
N ILE A 61 1.62 4.75 -0.33
CA ILE A 61 1.19 5.92 0.42
C ILE A 61 0.11 5.47 1.40
N VAL A 62 0.36 5.61 2.70
CA VAL A 62 -0.57 5.21 3.76
C VAL A 62 -1.06 6.45 4.49
N THR A 63 -2.37 6.72 4.40
CA THR A 63 -2.95 7.92 5.01
C THR A 63 -3.08 7.79 6.53
N GLY A 64 -2.89 8.90 7.24
CA GLY A 64 -3.01 8.99 8.69
C GLY A 64 -4.25 9.78 9.10
N PHE A 65 -5.08 9.23 9.97
CA PHE A 65 -6.22 9.93 10.55
C PHE A 65 -5.83 10.51 11.90
N GLY A 66 -5.38 11.77 11.91
CA GLY A 66 -4.75 12.41 13.07
C GLY A 66 -3.31 11.92 13.32
N TYR A 67 -2.69 11.33 12.31
CA TYR A 67 -1.32 10.84 12.28
C TYR A 67 -0.64 11.27 10.99
N LEU A 68 0.68 11.16 10.97
CA LEU A 68 1.46 11.43 9.76
C LEU A 68 1.05 10.50 8.61
N ASN A 69 0.95 11.03 7.40
CA ASN A 69 0.93 10.20 6.20
C ASN A 69 2.32 9.59 6.00
N LEU A 70 2.39 8.36 5.49
CA LEU A 70 3.65 7.68 5.18
C LEU A 70 3.74 7.41 3.69
N ALA A 71 4.96 7.35 3.17
CA ALA A 71 5.27 6.67 1.93
C ALA A 71 6.27 5.55 2.24
N LEU A 72 5.86 4.32 2.03
CA LEU A 72 6.63 3.13 2.36
C LEU A 72 7.22 2.55 1.09
N SER A 73 8.54 2.56 0.98
CA SER A 73 9.30 1.92 -0.08
C SER A 73 9.86 0.57 0.37
N TYR A 74 9.93 -0.38 -0.57
CA TYR A 74 10.48 -1.70 -0.29
C TYR A 74 11.97 -1.74 -0.62
N GLU A 75 12.79 -1.72 0.42
CA GLU A 75 14.24 -1.74 0.32
C GLU A 75 14.86 -2.86 1.16
N ASN A 76 15.71 -3.68 0.54
CA ASN A 76 16.46 -4.74 1.23
C ASN A 76 15.61 -5.68 2.10
N GLY A 77 14.41 -6.05 1.62
CA GLY A 77 13.50 -6.93 2.34
C GLY A 77 12.68 -6.24 3.43
N LYS A 78 12.64 -4.91 3.45
CA LYS A 78 11.90 -4.11 4.43
C LYS A 78 11.10 -3.01 3.78
N LEU A 79 9.96 -2.66 4.38
CA LEU A 79 9.19 -1.47 4.06
C LEU A 79 9.62 -0.34 4.98
N ILE A 80 10.21 0.71 4.41
CA ILE A 80 10.72 1.86 5.15
C ILE A 80 9.99 3.14 4.73
N ASN A 81 9.79 4.05 5.67
CA ASN A 81 9.19 5.35 5.36
C ASN A 81 10.26 6.28 4.77
N ILE A 82 10.09 6.65 3.51
CA ILE A 82 11.06 7.43 2.72
C ILE A 82 10.77 8.93 2.70
N VAL A 83 9.64 9.39 3.22
CA VAL A 83 9.26 10.80 3.09
C VAL A 83 9.81 11.69 4.19
N ASN A 84 10.19 12.90 3.77
CA ASN A 84 10.51 13.97 4.72
C ASN A 84 9.21 14.45 5.39
N GLN A 85 9.13 14.26 6.69
CA GLN A 85 7.96 14.52 7.50
C GLN A 85 7.43 15.95 7.39
N LYS A 86 8.28 16.95 7.15
CA LYS A 86 7.84 18.36 7.11
C LYS A 86 6.96 18.70 5.91
N LYS A 87 7.12 18.00 4.80
CA LYS A 87 6.38 18.29 3.56
C LYS A 87 5.18 17.36 3.37
N PHE A 88 5.36 16.12 3.71
CA PHE A 88 4.38 15.06 3.49
C PHE A 88 3.41 14.89 4.67
N SER A 89 3.82 15.34 5.87
CA SER A 89 3.07 15.11 7.08
C SER A 89 1.84 15.99 7.16
N ASP A 90 0.75 15.35 7.50
CA ASP A 90 -0.52 15.96 7.88
C ASP A 90 -0.93 15.53 9.29
N GLU A 91 0.02 15.59 10.24
CA GLU A 91 -0.13 15.04 11.59
C GLU A 91 -1.41 15.48 12.31
N PHE A 92 -1.85 16.71 12.04
CA PHE A 92 -3.07 17.26 12.66
C PHE A 92 -4.30 17.15 11.76
N ARG A 93 -4.13 16.65 10.53
CA ARG A 93 -5.23 16.45 9.58
C ARG A 93 -5.79 15.04 9.73
N ARG A 94 -6.96 14.85 9.18
CA ARG A 94 -7.62 13.54 9.15
C ARG A 94 -7.72 13.10 7.72
N THR A 95 -6.61 12.59 7.20
CA THR A 95 -6.53 12.12 5.83
C THR A 95 -7.24 10.77 5.71
N ILE A 96 -8.24 10.68 4.84
CA ILE A 96 -9.06 9.49 4.64
C ILE A 96 -8.78 8.78 3.33
N GLY A 97 -8.11 9.45 2.39
CA GLY A 97 -7.78 8.87 1.09
C GLY A 97 -6.59 9.58 0.45
N ALA A 98 -5.94 8.88 -0.46
CA ALA A 98 -4.92 9.44 -1.34
C ALA A 98 -5.13 8.88 -2.75
N ALA A 99 -4.78 9.69 -3.74
CA ALA A 99 -4.68 9.29 -5.14
C ALA A 99 -3.42 9.89 -5.74
N ALA A 100 -2.80 9.19 -6.68
CA ALA A 100 -1.63 9.69 -7.40
C ALA A 100 -1.91 9.65 -8.90
N CYS A 101 -1.45 10.68 -9.62
CA CYS A 101 -1.59 10.81 -11.06
C CYS A 101 -0.66 11.92 -11.56
N ASP A 102 0.00 11.71 -12.68
CA ASP A 102 0.73 12.73 -13.42
C ASP A 102 -0.28 13.70 -14.10
N ILE A 103 -0.57 14.81 -13.43
CA ILE A 103 -1.63 15.76 -13.83
C ILE A 103 -1.13 16.74 -14.90
N ASP A 104 0.11 17.20 -14.78
CA ASP A 104 0.70 18.20 -15.66
C ASP A 104 1.56 17.60 -16.80
N ARG A 105 1.75 16.27 -16.77
CA ARG A 105 2.46 15.47 -17.77
C ARG A 105 3.96 15.74 -17.82
N ASP A 106 4.55 15.97 -16.66
CA ASP A 106 5.98 16.14 -16.51
C ASP A 106 6.72 14.80 -16.28
N GLY A 107 5.96 13.70 -16.06
CA GLY A 107 6.46 12.35 -15.83
C GLY A 107 6.55 11.98 -14.36
N TYR A 108 6.13 12.88 -13.46
CA TYR A 108 6.03 12.66 -12.02
C TYR A 108 4.56 12.62 -11.61
N GLU A 109 4.21 11.81 -10.64
CA GLU A 109 2.82 11.74 -10.18
C GLU A 109 2.61 12.68 -8.99
N GLU A 110 1.65 13.62 -9.10
CA GLU A 110 1.17 14.40 -7.97
C GLU A 110 0.34 13.51 -7.05
N ILE A 111 0.41 13.80 -5.74
CA ILE A 111 -0.37 13.11 -4.73
C ILE A 111 -1.45 14.02 -4.18
N TYR A 112 -2.71 13.64 -4.40
CA TYR A 112 -3.85 14.31 -3.80
C TYR A 112 -4.25 13.62 -2.50
N PHE A 113 -4.28 14.39 -1.39
CA PHE A 113 -4.76 13.94 -0.09
C PHE A 113 -6.15 14.49 0.21
N LEU A 114 -7.10 13.58 0.40
CA LEU A 114 -8.46 13.91 0.81
C LEU A 114 -8.53 13.98 2.33
N ASN A 115 -8.75 15.18 2.86
CA ASN A 115 -8.84 15.45 4.28
C ASN A 115 -10.27 15.64 4.75
N THR A 116 -10.58 15.19 5.96
CA THR A 116 -11.84 15.44 6.65
C THR A 116 -11.59 15.82 8.10
N ASP A 117 -12.49 16.62 8.69
CA ASP A 117 -12.37 17.01 10.08
C ASP A 117 -13.47 16.40 10.94
N THR A 118 -14.70 16.43 10.42
CA THR A 118 -15.88 16.00 11.16
C THR A 118 -16.90 15.43 10.17
N TYR A 119 -17.78 14.58 10.64
CA TYR A 119 -18.91 14.06 9.85
C TYR A 119 -19.96 15.11 9.55
N SER A 120 -20.00 16.19 10.33
CA SER A 120 -20.89 17.33 10.12
C SER A 120 -20.23 18.60 10.62
N GLY A 121 -20.24 19.65 9.84
CA GLY A 121 -19.70 20.94 10.23
C GLY A 121 -18.72 21.56 9.22
N THR A 122 -18.12 22.67 9.64
CA THR A 122 -17.18 23.39 8.81
C THR A 122 -15.83 22.67 8.75
N LYS A 123 -15.35 22.38 7.54
CA LYS A 123 -14.05 21.77 7.31
C LYS A 123 -12.95 22.72 7.75
N LYS A 124 -12.09 22.31 8.69
CA LYS A 124 -10.98 23.10 9.20
C LYS A 124 -9.76 23.04 8.29
N TYR A 125 -9.48 21.86 7.73
CA TYR A 125 -8.34 21.62 6.86
C TYR A 125 -8.82 21.30 5.44
N SER A 126 -8.21 21.97 4.46
CA SER A 126 -8.42 21.65 3.03
C SER A 126 -7.74 20.35 2.64
N ASP A 127 -8.16 19.84 1.51
CA ASP A 127 -7.43 18.80 0.81
C ASP A 127 -6.08 19.34 0.33
N ARG A 128 -5.14 18.46 0.03
CA ARG A 128 -3.80 18.86 -0.42
C ARG A 128 -3.46 18.14 -1.72
N LEU A 129 -2.87 18.89 -2.63
CA LEU A 129 -2.16 18.38 -3.78
C LEU A 129 -0.67 18.62 -3.54
N ILE A 130 0.13 17.56 -3.63
CA ILE A 130 1.58 17.59 -3.48
C ILE A 130 2.20 17.18 -4.78
N ASP A 131 3.04 18.03 -5.30
CA ASP A 131 3.91 17.78 -6.42
C ASP A 131 5.25 17.26 -5.90
N LEU A 132 5.70 16.13 -6.42
CA LEU A 132 6.90 15.44 -5.98
C LEU A 132 8.18 16.01 -6.62
N GLU A 133 8.11 16.51 -7.85
CA GLU A 133 9.24 17.14 -8.53
C GLU A 133 9.63 18.45 -7.84
N LEU A 134 8.64 19.29 -7.54
CA LEU A 134 8.83 20.55 -6.86
C LEU A 134 9.12 20.34 -5.35
N SER A 135 10.13 19.58 -5.04
CA SER A 135 10.51 19.33 -3.64
C SER A 135 10.65 20.61 -2.79
N LEU A 136 10.41 21.78 -3.35
CA LEU A 136 10.62 23.08 -2.74
C LEU A 136 9.47 24.09 -2.83
N ILE A 137 8.45 23.95 -3.70
CA ILE A 137 7.51 25.07 -3.93
C ILE A 137 6.10 24.55 -4.29
N HIS A 138 5.12 25.14 -3.67
CA HIS A 138 3.69 25.21 -3.92
C HIS A 138 2.81 24.07 -3.43
N ILE A 139 2.33 24.30 -2.21
CA ILE A 139 1.00 23.87 -1.83
C ILE A 139 0.03 24.87 -2.47
N SER A 140 -0.53 24.55 -3.63
CA SER A 140 -1.67 25.30 -4.13
C SER A 140 -2.92 24.72 -3.45
N GLU A 141 -3.44 25.43 -2.46
CA GLU A 141 -4.80 25.15 -2.00
C GLU A 141 -5.75 25.38 -3.18
N PRO A 142 -6.63 24.42 -3.52
CA PRO A 142 -7.65 24.67 -4.51
C PRO A 142 -8.52 25.85 -4.03
N THR A 143 -8.38 26.99 -4.65
CA THR A 143 -9.25 28.13 -4.40
C THR A 143 -10.67 27.73 -4.74
N ARG A 144 -11.53 27.54 -3.73
CA ARG A 144 -12.96 27.47 -3.95
C ARG A 144 -13.39 28.78 -4.57
N HIS A 145 -13.73 28.76 -5.84
CA HIS A 145 -14.54 29.85 -6.38
C HIS A 145 -15.90 29.81 -5.66
N PRO A 146 -16.30 30.91 -5.00
CA PRO A 146 -17.67 30.98 -4.50
C PRO A 146 -18.62 30.91 -5.71
N LEU A 147 -19.53 29.95 -5.64
CA LEU A 147 -20.66 29.88 -6.55
C LEU A 147 -21.60 31.07 -6.32
#